data_e2e9fed80862271d9c5e4cd263789aa2
#
_entry.id   e2e9fed80862271d9c5e4cd263789aa2
#
_cell.length_a   1.000
_cell.length_b   1.000
_cell.length_c   1.000
_cell.angle_alpha   90.00
_cell.angle_beta   90.00
_cell.angle_gamma   90.00
#
_symmetry.space_group_name_H-M   'P 1'
#
loop_
_entity.id
_entity.type
_entity.pdbx_description
1 polymer ?
#
loop_
_entity_poly.entity_id
_entity_poly.type
_entity_poly.pdbx_seq_one_letter_code
_entity_poly.pdbx_strand_id
1 'polypeptide(L)'
;KKLLKKIEKITNQILTASLWSLTSWHACHSQLMEVVMTVLNTNTAAITAQYNLKKVQSEMDDAMTALSSGKRINTAADDAAGIAIASRMTAAINGFEQAIRNASDAQSMIDTAEGAHDEVANMLQRMRELAVQSGNDSNSDTDRDALQLEIDQLLTEIDRVSERTTWGGKTLMGGADGGDTTLNFQVGATSAAGDQISITIDETSSDALGLGNSGLPSGGRTTGHASVSYDADSGVLS
;
A
#
# COMPACT_ATOMS: atom_id res chain seq x y z
N LYS A 1 -80.50 -20.82 72.36
CA LYS A 1 -80.93 -19.70 71.46
C LYS A 1 -79.81 -18.78 70.92
N LYS A 2 -78.73 -18.48 71.67
CA LYS A 2 -77.63 -17.65 71.22
C LYS A 2 -76.69 -18.31 70.21
N LEU A 3 -76.47 -19.62 70.30
CA LEU A 3 -75.67 -20.38 69.38
C LEU A 3 -76.28 -20.57 68.01
N LEU A 4 -77.64 -20.80 67.95
CA LEU A 4 -78.36 -20.96 66.70
C LEU A 4 -78.35 -19.63 65.86
N LYS A 5 -78.45 -18.47 66.51
CA LYS A 5 -78.36 -17.18 65.79
C LYS A 5 -76.94 -16.89 65.29
N LYS A 6 -75.94 -17.42 65.95
CA LYS A 6 -74.53 -17.24 65.51
C LYS A 6 -74.19 -18.14 64.30
N ILE A 7 -74.73 -19.36 64.27
CA ILE A 7 -74.58 -20.28 63.14
C ILE A 7 -75.33 -19.75 61.90
N GLU A 8 -76.55 -19.24 62.09
CA GLU A 8 -77.33 -18.65 61.02
C GLU A 8 -76.67 -17.41 60.39
N LYS A 9 -75.97 -16.59 61.22
CA LYS A 9 -75.24 -15.41 60.74
C LYS A 9 -74.01 -15.79 59.97
N ILE A 10 -73.30 -16.87 60.39
CA ILE A 10 -72.09 -17.38 59.70
C ILE A 10 -72.48 -18.03 58.36
N THR A 11 -73.58 -18.81 58.34
CA THR A 11 -74.08 -19.45 57.11
C THR A 11 -74.49 -18.43 56.08
N ASN A 12 -75.22 -17.37 56.51
CA ASN A 12 -75.59 -16.25 55.60
C ASN A 12 -74.37 -15.47 55.11
N GLN A 13 -73.31 -15.28 55.92
CA GLN A 13 -72.11 -14.60 55.49
C GLN A 13 -71.35 -15.44 54.46
N ILE A 14 -71.25 -16.77 54.62
CA ILE A 14 -70.62 -17.65 53.65
C ILE A 14 -71.45 -17.73 52.35
N LEU A 15 -72.75 -17.79 52.42
CA LEU A 15 -73.62 -17.80 51.24
C LEU A 15 -73.56 -16.51 50.42
N THR A 16 -73.52 -15.35 51.08
CA THR A 16 -73.37 -14.08 50.41
C THR A 16 -71.98 -13.85 49.80
N ALA A 17 -70.90 -14.36 50.45
CA ALA A 17 -69.54 -14.30 49.94
C ALA A 17 -69.39 -15.17 48.69
N SER A 18 -69.99 -16.38 48.70
CA SER A 18 -69.91 -17.30 47.54
C SER A 18 -70.72 -16.80 46.34
N LEU A 19 -71.84 -16.16 46.56
CA LEU A 19 -72.67 -15.55 45.51
C LEU A 19 -71.94 -14.31 44.91
N TRP A 20 -71.26 -13.53 45.73
CA TRP A 20 -70.54 -12.38 45.26
C TRP A 20 -69.25 -12.76 44.39
N SER A 21 -68.63 -13.85 44.71
CA SER A 21 -67.49 -14.35 43.89
C SER A 21 -67.99 -14.89 42.55
N LEU A 22 -69.12 -15.55 42.48
CA LEU A 22 -69.67 -16.08 41.23
C LEU A 22 -70.18 -14.93 40.30
N THR A 23 -70.83 -13.92 40.85
CA THR A 23 -71.31 -12.75 40.04
C THR A 23 -70.20 -11.90 39.57
N SER A 24 -69.09 -11.74 40.36
CA SER A 24 -67.87 -11.02 39.93
C SER A 24 -67.09 -11.76 38.82
N TRP A 25 -67.14 -13.09 38.84
CA TRP A 25 -66.46 -13.90 37.84
C TRP A 25 -67.24 -13.84 36.50
N HIS A 26 -68.55 -13.90 36.53
CA HIS A 26 -69.38 -13.75 35.33
C HIS A 26 -69.31 -12.32 34.74
N ALA A 27 -69.22 -11.28 35.57
CA ALA A 27 -69.02 -9.92 35.09
C ALA A 27 -67.63 -9.68 34.47
N CYS A 28 -66.59 -10.28 35.01
CA CYS A 28 -65.25 -10.18 34.44
C CYS A 28 -65.13 -10.98 33.13
N HIS A 29 -65.81 -12.14 33.04
CA HIS A 29 -65.77 -12.96 31.83
C HIS A 29 -66.58 -12.37 30.69
N SER A 30 -67.72 -11.69 30.98
CA SER A 30 -68.54 -11.02 29.97
C SER A 30 -67.85 -9.76 29.44
N GLN A 31 -67.11 -9.01 30.27
CA GLN A 31 -66.32 -7.85 29.80
C GLN A 31 -65.14 -8.26 28.93
N LEU A 32 -64.49 -9.39 29.23
CA LEU A 32 -63.40 -9.93 28.38
C LEU A 32 -63.93 -10.44 27.01
N MET A 33 -65.13 -11.00 26.96
CA MET A 33 -65.72 -11.43 25.70
C MET A 33 -66.21 -10.25 24.84
N GLU A 34 -66.65 -9.15 25.45
CA GLU A 34 -67.18 -7.97 24.72
C GLU A 34 -66.05 -7.18 24.03
N VAL A 35 -64.83 -7.15 24.59
CA VAL A 35 -63.68 -6.49 23.99
C VAL A 35 -63.16 -7.27 22.77
N VAL A 36 -63.34 -8.58 22.72
CA VAL A 36 -62.88 -9.42 21.59
C VAL A 36 -63.83 -9.34 20.38
N MET A 37 -65.10 -8.93 20.57
CA MET A 37 -66.12 -8.95 19.51
C MET A 37 -66.32 -7.62 18.78
N THR A 38 -65.65 -6.52 19.18
CA THR A 38 -65.93 -5.19 18.60
C THR A 38 -65.05 -4.79 17.43
N VAL A 39 -64.12 -5.69 16.98
CA VAL A 39 -63.25 -5.37 15.85
C VAL A 39 -63.64 -6.19 14.62
N LEU A 40 -64.82 -5.92 14.06
CA LEU A 40 -65.28 -6.64 12.87
C LEU A 40 -64.53 -6.20 11.59
N ASN A 41 -64.03 -4.98 11.53
CA ASN A 41 -63.34 -4.44 10.35
C ASN A 41 -61.80 -4.31 10.48
N THR A 42 -61.25 -4.43 11.67
CA THR A 42 -59.81 -4.31 11.86
C THR A 42 -59.30 -5.33 12.89
N ASN A 43 -58.86 -6.47 12.41
CA ASN A 43 -58.27 -7.50 13.28
C ASN A 43 -56.81 -7.14 13.65
N THR A 44 -56.65 -6.38 14.74
CA THR A 44 -55.34 -5.92 15.23
C THR A 44 -54.41 -7.09 15.56
N ALA A 45 -54.94 -8.22 16.02
CA ALA A 45 -54.13 -9.43 16.28
C ALA A 45 -53.56 -10.02 14.98
N ALA A 46 -54.33 -10.05 13.90
CA ALA A 46 -53.89 -10.50 12.59
C ALA A 46 -52.83 -9.55 12.00
N ILE A 47 -53.02 -8.23 12.14
CA ILE A 47 -52.07 -7.22 11.68
C ILE A 47 -50.77 -7.33 12.46
N THR A 48 -50.79 -7.50 13.77
CA THR A 48 -49.63 -7.71 14.62
C THR A 48 -48.89 -9.03 14.26
N ALA A 49 -49.66 -10.09 14.01
CA ALA A 49 -49.08 -11.36 13.56
C ALA A 49 -48.39 -11.23 12.18
N GLN A 50 -48.99 -10.54 11.23
CA GLN A 50 -48.39 -10.24 9.93
C GLN A 50 -47.13 -9.38 10.06
N TYR A 51 -47.14 -8.38 10.93
CA TYR A 51 -45.96 -7.54 11.18
C TYR A 51 -44.82 -8.37 11.76
N ASN A 52 -45.09 -9.23 12.76
CA ASN A 52 -44.11 -10.09 13.36
C ASN A 52 -43.58 -11.12 12.34
N LEU A 53 -44.45 -11.69 11.50
CA LEU A 53 -44.02 -12.60 10.44
C LEU A 53 -43.08 -11.91 9.44
N LYS A 54 -43.41 -10.71 8.97
CA LYS A 54 -42.53 -9.93 8.10
C LYS A 54 -41.21 -9.62 8.76
N LYS A 55 -41.19 -9.28 10.04
CA LYS A 55 -39.98 -9.00 10.81
C LYS A 55 -39.07 -10.24 10.87
N VAL A 56 -39.61 -11.40 11.26
CA VAL A 56 -38.90 -12.65 11.32
C VAL A 56 -38.37 -13.06 9.94
N GLN A 57 -39.14 -12.85 8.90
CA GLN A 57 -38.70 -13.14 7.52
C GLN A 57 -37.54 -12.26 7.11
N SER A 58 -37.56 -10.96 7.41
CA SER A 58 -36.44 -10.05 7.15
C SER A 58 -35.19 -10.47 7.93
N GLU A 59 -35.33 -10.79 9.22
CA GLU A 59 -34.21 -11.28 10.05
C GLU A 59 -33.62 -12.60 9.52
N MET A 60 -34.47 -13.47 8.98
CA MET A 60 -34.01 -14.72 8.37
C MET A 60 -33.25 -14.46 7.05
N ASP A 61 -33.76 -13.56 6.19
CA ASP A 61 -33.09 -13.18 4.93
C ASP A 61 -31.72 -12.53 5.20
N ASP A 62 -31.64 -11.67 6.22
CA ASP A 62 -30.39 -11.03 6.66
C ASP A 62 -29.39 -12.09 7.17
N ALA A 63 -29.86 -13.04 8.00
CA ALA A 63 -29.03 -14.13 8.51
C ALA A 63 -28.55 -15.07 7.38
N MET A 64 -29.41 -15.36 6.40
CA MET A 64 -29.03 -16.15 5.23
C MET A 64 -27.99 -15.43 4.36
N THR A 65 -28.14 -14.12 4.19
CA THR A 65 -27.18 -13.30 3.46
C THR A 65 -25.83 -13.23 4.18
N ALA A 66 -25.85 -13.08 5.51
CA ALA A 66 -24.63 -13.10 6.32
C ALA A 66 -23.92 -14.46 6.28
N LEU A 67 -24.69 -15.56 6.32
CA LEU A 67 -24.14 -16.92 6.25
C LEU A 67 -23.56 -17.23 4.86
N SER A 68 -24.25 -16.84 3.81
CA SER A 68 -23.82 -17.05 2.43
C SER A 68 -22.55 -16.26 2.07
N SER A 69 -22.44 -15.01 2.54
CA SER A 69 -21.27 -14.16 2.29
C SER A 69 -20.10 -14.42 3.26
N GLY A 70 -20.36 -15.07 4.39
CA GLY A 70 -19.40 -15.21 5.49
C GLY A 70 -19.05 -13.89 6.19
N LYS A 71 -19.80 -12.81 5.91
CA LYS A 71 -19.57 -11.48 6.47
C LYS A 71 -20.76 -11.05 7.33
N ARG A 72 -20.46 -10.45 8.49
CA ARG A 72 -21.48 -9.92 9.39
C ARG A 72 -22.16 -8.66 8.85
N ILE A 73 -21.44 -7.85 8.08
CA ILE A 73 -21.88 -6.58 7.49
C ILE A 73 -21.81 -6.75 5.98
N ASN A 74 -22.94 -6.71 5.30
CA ASN A 74 -23.06 -6.89 3.85
C ASN A 74 -23.54 -5.65 3.14
N THR A 75 -24.43 -4.89 3.79
CA THR A 75 -25.06 -3.71 3.20
C THR A 75 -24.80 -2.46 4.05
N ALA A 76 -24.92 -1.29 3.43
CA ALA A 76 -24.81 -0.02 4.15
C ALA A 76 -25.96 0.19 5.17
N ALA A 77 -27.05 -0.60 5.05
CA ALA A 77 -28.14 -0.60 6.01
C ALA A 77 -27.74 -1.29 7.33
N ASP A 78 -26.84 -2.28 7.28
CA ASP A 78 -26.37 -3.01 8.46
C ASP A 78 -25.45 -2.15 9.33
N ASP A 79 -24.46 -1.50 8.68
CA ASP A 79 -23.52 -0.58 9.33
C ASP A 79 -22.82 0.30 8.29
N ALA A 80 -23.32 1.49 8.06
CA ALA A 80 -22.75 2.45 7.12
C ALA A 80 -21.35 2.91 7.53
N ALA A 81 -21.09 3.04 8.84
CA ALA A 81 -19.80 3.46 9.35
C ALA A 81 -18.76 2.35 9.19
N GLY A 82 -19.12 1.11 9.51
CA GLY A 82 -18.27 -0.07 9.34
C GLY A 82 -17.89 -0.31 7.89
N ILE A 83 -18.81 -0.16 6.94
CA ILE A 83 -18.54 -0.30 5.51
C ILE A 83 -17.59 0.81 5.02
N ALA A 84 -17.80 2.06 5.44
CA ALA A 84 -16.90 3.15 5.06
C ALA A 84 -15.48 2.93 5.58
N ILE A 85 -15.33 2.42 6.81
CA ILE A 85 -14.03 2.08 7.39
C ILE A 85 -13.41 0.89 6.64
N ALA A 86 -14.17 -0.18 6.38
CA ALA A 86 -13.70 -1.35 5.67
C ALA A 86 -13.25 -1.01 4.24
N SER A 87 -13.99 -0.16 3.54
CA SER A 87 -13.63 0.31 2.19
C SER A 87 -12.31 1.10 2.20
N ARG A 88 -12.12 2.03 3.17
CA ARG A 88 -10.85 2.75 3.30
C ARG A 88 -9.70 1.84 3.67
N MET A 89 -9.91 0.87 4.56
CA MET A 89 -8.89 -0.12 4.90
C MET A 89 -8.51 -0.99 3.71
N THR A 90 -9.49 -1.44 2.92
CA THR A 90 -9.23 -2.21 1.70
C THR A 90 -8.44 -1.38 0.69
N ALA A 91 -8.80 -0.11 0.49
CA ALA A 91 -8.04 0.79 -0.38
C ALA A 91 -6.60 0.99 0.14
N ALA A 92 -6.41 1.13 1.46
CA ALA A 92 -5.09 1.25 2.05
C ALA A 92 -4.25 -0.04 1.87
N ILE A 93 -4.87 -1.21 2.08
CA ILE A 93 -4.20 -2.51 1.86
C ILE A 93 -3.74 -2.64 0.40
N ASN A 94 -4.62 -2.39 -0.56
CA ASN A 94 -4.28 -2.44 -1.98
C ASN A 94 -3.18 -1.43 -2.33
N GLY A 95 -3.20 -0.24 -1.69
CA GLY A 95 -2.16 0.77 -1.82
C GLY A 95 -0.80 0.28 -1.30
N PHE A 96 -0.76 -0.33 -0.13
CA PHE A 96 0.47 -0.90 0.43
C PHE A 96 0.98 -2.09 -0.37
N GLU A 97 0.10 -2.95 -0.87
CA GLU A 97 0.53 -4.04 -1.76
C GLU A 97 1.17 -3.53 -3.04
N GLN A 98 0.65 -2.44 -3.62
CA GLN A 98 1.28 -1.80 -4.77
C GLN A 98 2.60 -1.13 -4.38
N ALA A 99 2.67 -0.49 -3.22
CA ALA A 99 3.88 0.12 -2.70
C ALA A 99 5.02 -0.90 -2.50
N ILE A 100 4.68 -2.10 -2.00
CA ILE A 100 5.65 -3.20 -1.87
C ILE A 100 6.18 -3.63 -3.24
N ARG A 101 5.31 -3.77 -4.24
CA ARG A 101 5.75 -4.08 -5.61
C ARG A 101 6.66 -3.00 -6.17
N ASN A 102 6.28 -1.73 -6.00
CA ASN A 102 7.08 -0.60 -6.46
C ASN A 102 8.47 -0.56 -5.78
N ALA A 103 8.54 -0.90 -4.48
CA ALA A 103 9.79 -0.98 -3.75
C ALA A 103 10.68 -2.14 -4.26
N SER A 104 10.08 -3.29 -4.60
CA SER A 104 10.82 -4.41 -5.19
C SER A 104 11.34 -4.08 -6.59
N ASP A 105 10.54 -3.37 -7.39
CA ASP A 105 10.96 -2.90 -8.71
C ASP A 105 12.11 -1.88 -8.59
N ALA A 106 12.03 -0.96 -7.61
CA ALA A 106 13.09 -0.01 -7.31
C ALA A 106 14.39 -0.72 -6.91
N GLN A 107 14.30 -1.73 -6.06
CA GLN A 107 15.46 -2.53 -5.66
C GLN A 107 16.11 -3.21 -6.87
N SER A 108 15.33 -3.85 -7.73
CA SER A 108 15.85 -4.51 -8.94
C SER A 108 16.50 -3.53 -9.92
N MET A 109 15.99 -2.29 -9.98
CA MET A 109 16.59 -1.22 -10.76
C MET A 109 17.94 -0.79 -10.19
N ILE A 110 18.02 -0.64 -8.86
CA ILE A 110 19.28 -0.30 -8.17
C ILE A 110 20.32 -1.40 -8.36
N ASP A 111 19.93 -2.66 -8.20
CA ASP A 111 20.83 -3.81 -8.41
C ASP A 111 21.39 -3.83 -9.85
N THR A 112 20.59 -3.39 -10.83
CA THR A 112 21.06 -3.26 -12.22
C THR A 112 22.07 -2.13 -12.38
N ALA A 113 21.84 -0.99 -11.74
CA ALA A 113 22.76 0.14 -11.77
C ALA A 113 24.06 -0.19 -11.02
N GLU A 114 23.96 -0.87 -9.87
CA GLU A 114 25.13 -1.33 -9.10
C GLU A 114 26.01 -2.26 -9.92
N GLY A 115 25.42 -3.24 -10.63
CA GLY A 115 26.17 -4.12 -11.51
C GLY A 115 26.90 -3.37 -12.62
N ALA A 116 26.30 -2.32 -13.18
CA ALA A 116 26.96 -1.49 -14.19
C ALA A 116 28.07 -0.61 -13.59
N HIS A 117 27.90 -0.07 -12.37
CA HIS A 117 28.94 0.65 -11.66
C HIS A 117 30.14 -0.24 -11.33
N ASP A 118 29.89 -1.49 -10.96
CA ASP A 118 30.99 -2.46 -10.72
C ASP A 118 31.83 -2.71 -11.98
N GLU A 119 31.21 -2.80 -13.16
CA GLU A 119 31.91 -2.92 -14.43
C GLU A 119 32.75 -1.67 -14.75
N VAL A 120 32.16 -0.47 -14.54
CA VAL A 120 32.92 0.78 -14.70
C VAL A 120 34.10 0.84 -13.72
N ALA A 121 33.91 0.45 -12.46
CA ALA A 121 35.01 0.42 -11.48
C ALA A 121 36.12 -0.53 -11.89
N ASN A 122 35.80 -1.70 -12.44
CA ASN A 122 36.77 -2.64 -12.96
C ASN A 122 37.56 -2.05 -14.15
N MET A 123 36.89 -1.37 -15.07
CA MET A 123 37.53 -0.69 -16.19
C MET A 123 38.46 0.44 -15.73
N LEU A 124 38.04 1.24 -14.75
CA LEU A 124 38.85 2.30 -14.16
C LEU A 124 40.10 1.74 -13.46
N GLN A 125 39.99 0.59 -12.76
CA GLN A 125 41.13 -0.09 -12.18
C GLN A 125 42.12 -0.55 -13.26
N ARG A 126 41.61 -1.11 -14.37
CA ARG A 126 42.43 -1.51 -15.50
C ARG A 126 43.15 -0.32 -16.14
N MET A 127 42.41 0.80 -16.34
CA MET A 127 43.03 2.02 -16.85
C MET A 127 44.14 2.53 -15.94
N ARG A 128 43.95 2.47 -14.61
CA ARG A 128 45.00 2.82 -13.64
C ARG A 128 46.23 1.93 -13.76
N GLU A 129 46.06 0.62 -13.94
CA GLU A 129 47.20 -0.30 -14.18
C GLU A 129 47.97 0.09 -15.43
N LEU A 130 47.28 0.36 -16.54
CA LEU A 130 47.86 0.80 -17.80
C LEU A 130 48.62 2.14 -17.66
N ALA A 131 48.03 3.10 -16.92
CA ALA A 131 48.63 4.38 -16.63
C ALA A 131 49.96 4.21 -15.83
N VAL A 132 49.96 3.38 -14.78
CA VAL A 132 51.16 3.08 -14.02
C VAL A 132 52.21 2.37 -14.88
N GLN A 133 51.81 1.45 -15.76
CA GLN A 133 52.69 0.76 -16.68
C GLN A 133 53.28 1.75 -17.67
N SER A 134 52.52 2.68 -18.23
CA SER A 134 53.01 3.66 -19.22
C SER A 134 54.03 4.63 -18.62
N GLY A 135 53.92 4.92 -17.30
CA GLY A 135 54.86 5.78 -16.57
C GLY A 135 56.27 5.18 -16.38
N ASN A 136 56.47 3.94 -16.78
CA ASN A 136 57.83 3.30 -16.67
C ASN A 136 58.70 3.71 -17.86
N ASP A 137 59.89 4.20 -17.57
CA ASP A 137 60.88 4.59 -18.59
C ASP A 137 61.41 3.45 -19.44
N SER A 138 61.13 2.19 -19.11
CA SER A 138 61.46 1.03 -19.94
C SER A 138 60.61 0.91 -21.21
N ASN A 139 59.48 1.63 -21.29
CA ASN A 139 58.58 1.61 -22.44
C ASN A 139 59.06 2.57 -23.51
N SER A 140 59.05 2.12 -24.75
CA SER A 140 59.25 2.98 -25.93
C SER A 140 58.00 3.85 -26.20
N ASP A 141 58.16 4.86 -27.01
CA ASP A 141 57.01 5.70 -27.44
C ASP A 141 55.94 4.85 -28.15
N THR A 142 56.35 3.88 -28.96
CA THR A 142 55.42 2.95 -29.63
C THR A 142 54.67 2.06 -28.64
N ASP A 143 55.30 1.68 -27.54
CA ASP A 143 54.64 0.87 -26.49
C ASP A 143 53.62 1.73 -25.72
N ARG A 144 53.95 3.00 -25.45
CA ARG A 144 53.03 3.97 -24.80
C ARG A 144 51.85 4.28 -25.71
N ASP A 145 52.04 4.42 -27.03
CA ASP A 145 50.95 4.60 -27.99
C ASP A 145 49.98 3.38 -27.98
N ALA A 146 50.52 2.18 -27.88
CA ALA A 146 49.72 0.96 -27.79
C ALA A 146 48.88 0.90 -26.48
N LEU A 147 49.48 1.29 -25.34
CA LEU A 147 48.77 1.41 -24.06
C LEU A 147 47.69 2.48 -24.10
N GLN A 148 47.93 3.62 -24.78
CA GLN A 148 46.93 4.66 -24.98
C GLN A 148 45.73 4.17 -25.80
N LEU A 149 45.95 3.38 -26.84
CA LEU A 149 44.87 2.76 -27.60
C LEU A 149 43.99 1.85 -26.74
N GLU A 150 44.58 1.12 -25.80
CA GLU A 150 43.80 0.29 -24.86
C GLU A 150 42.97 1.16 -23.90
N ILE A 151 43.53 2.28 -23.40
CA ILE A 151 42.80 3.25 -22.56
C ILE A 151 41.64 3.87 -23.33
N ASP A 152 41.84 4.29 -24.58
CA ASP A 152 40.80 4.87 -25.42
C ASP A 152 39.66 3.88 -25.69
N GLN A 153 39.95 2.61 -25.82
CA GLN A 153 38.94 1.55 -25.95
C GLN A 153 38.16 1.36 -24.63
N LEU A 154 38.84 1.40 -23.48
CA LEU A 154 38.17 1.30 -22.17
C LEU A 154 37.27 2.51 -21.92
N LEU A 155 37.69 3.72 -22.30
CA LEU A 155 36.82 4.92 -22.23
C LEU A 155 35.57 4.76 -23.10
N THR A 156 35.76 4.29 -24.34
CA THR A 156 34.60 4.02 -25.23
C THR A 156 33.66 2.98 -24.63
N GLU A 157 34.19 1.99 -23.93
CA GLU A 157 33.39 0.95 -23.28
C GLU A 157 32.64 1.49 -22.04
N ILE A 158 33.28 2.39 -21.25
CA ILE A 158 32.62 3.10 -20.15
C ILE A 158 31.41 3.90 -20.67
N ASP A 159 31.62 4.67 -21.73
CA ASP A 159 30.52 5.44 -22.36
C ASP A 159 29.39 4.51 -22.85
N ARG A 160 29.76 3.39 -23.47
CA ARG A 160 28.82 2.39 -23.92
C ARG A 160 28.01 1.78 -22.76
N VAL A 161 28.64 1.48 -21.65
CA VAL A 161 27.98 0.95 -20.45
C VAL A 161 27.04 2.00 -19.88
N SER A 162 27.48 3.25 -19.76
CA SER A 162 26.67 4.37 -19.26
C SER A 162 25.42 4.59 -20.10
N GLU A 163 25.54 4.60 -21.44
CA GLU A 163 24.41 4.81 -22.36
C GLU A 163 23.45 3.61 -22.46
N ARG A 164 23.99 2.38 -22.35
CA ARG A 164 23.23 1.15 -22.59
C ARG A 164 22.61 0.57 -21.34
N THR A 165 23.02 0.99 -20.16
CA THR A 165 22.42 0.54 -18.91
C THR A 165 21.04 1.19 -18.76
N THR A 166 20.02 0.43 -19.12
CA THR A 166 18.64 0.90 -19.13
C THR A 166 17.72 -0.02 -18.35
N TRP A 167 16.70 0.54 -17.73
CA TRP A 167 15.61 -0.18 -17.07
C TRP A 167 14.25 0.31 -17.59
N GLY A 168 13.47 -0.58 -18.18
CA GLY A 168 12.16 -0.22 -18.73
C GLY A 168 12.22 0.88 -19.81
N GLY A 169 13.36 1.01 -20.51
CA GLY A 169 13.56 2.02 -21.54
C GLY A 169 14.06 3.38 -21.00
N LYS A 170 14.34 3.47 -19.70
CA LYS A 170 15.01 4.64 -19.09
C LYS A 170 16.49 4.33 -18.88
N THR A 171 17.37 5.22 -19.27
CA THR A 171 18.79 5.16 -18.93
C THR A 171 18.98 5.40 -17.44
N LEU A 172 19.86 4.63 -16.81
CA LEU A 172 20.12 4.71 -15.37
C LEU A 172 21.33 5.57 -15.03
N MET A 173 22.40 5.49 -15.84
CA MET A 173 23.72 6.05 -15.56
C MET A 173 24.09 7.24 -16.46
N GLY A 174 23.27 7.58 -17.43
CA GLY A 174 23.42 8.74 -18.29
C GLY A 174 22.06 9.36 -18.45
N GLY A 175 21.80 10.54 -17.90
CA GLY A 175 20.57 11.27 -18.11
C GLY A 175 20.33 11.56 -19.58
N ALA A 176 19.08 11.76 -20.00
CA ALA A 176 18.72 12.08 -21.40
C ALA A 176 19.41 13.35 -21.94
N ASP A 177 19.97 14.17 -21.06
CA ASP A 177 20.66 15.43 -21.38
C ASP A 177 22.09 15.48 -20.80
N GLY A 178 22.69 14.33 -20.43
CA GLY A 178 24.00 14.28 -19.79
C GLY A 178 23.94 14.85 -18.36
N GLY A 179 23.53 14.08 -17.41
CA GLY A 179 23.45 14.49 -16.01
C GLY A 179 22.89 13.36 -15.12
N ASP A 180 22.86 13.62 -13.83
CA ASP A 180 22.37 12.67 -12.84
C ASP A 180 20.94 12.24 -13.07
N THR A 181 20.66 10.96 -12.95
CA THR A 181 19.30 10.41 -13.08
C THR A 181 18.62 10.35 -11.72
N THR A 182 17.63 11.22 -11.50
CA THR A 182 16.80 11.18 -10.28
C THR A 182 15.53 10.37 -10.52
N LEU A 183 15.34 9.33 -9.73
CA LEU A 183 14.21 8.41 -9.78
C LEU A 183 13.37 8.53 -8.51
N ASN A 184 12.07 8.72 -8.68
CA ASN A 184 11.13 8.82 -7.57
C ASN A 184 10.25 7.57 -7.51
N PHE A 185 10.29 6.86 -6.40
CA PHE A 185 9.51 5.65 -6.16
C PHE A 185 8.43 5.90 -5.14
N GLN A 186 7.19 5.56 -5.48
CA GLN A 186 6.05 5.63 -4.57
C GLN A 186 6.02 4.36 -3.69
N VAL A 187 6.40 4.50 -2.42
CA VAL A 187 6.45 3.41 -1.43
C VAL A 187 5.37 3.50 -0.35
N GLY A 188 4.50 4.50 -0.43
CA GLY A 188 3.36 4.66 0.47
C GLY A 188 2.04 4.62 -0.27
N ALA A 189 0.95 4.43 0.49
CA ALA A 189 -0.41 4.34 -0.04
C ALA A 189 -1.03 5.70 -0.37
N THR A 190 -0.36 6.81 -0.02
CA THR A 190 -0.87 8.17 -0.20
C THR A 190 0.07 8.99 -1.11
N SER A 191 -0.40 10.13 -1.60
CA SER A 191 0.41 11.05 -2.40
C SER A 191 1.20 12.05 -1.55
N ALA A 192 1.41 11.76 -0.26
CA ALA A 192 2.21 12.62 0.61
C ALA A 192 3.70 12.56 0.24
N ALA A 193 4.41 13.67 0.39
CA ALA A 193 5.84 13.71 0.07
C ALA A 193 6.70 12.72 0.88
N GLY A 194 6.23 12.29 2.06
CA GLY A 194 6.88 11.24 2.86
C GLY A 194 6.69 9.81 2.34
N ASP A 195 5.78 9.61 1.39
CA ASP A 195 5.49 8.31 0.79
C ASP A 195 6.30 8.03 -0.48
N GLN A 196 7.23 8.93 -0.83
CA GLN A 196 8.12 8.81 -1.98
C GLN A 196 9.57 8.71 -1.52
N ILE A 197 10.33 7.82 -2.15
CA ILE A 197 11.78 7.73 -2.01
C ILE A 197 12.39 8.23 -3.31
N SER A 198 13.25 9.26 -3.21
CA SER A 198 14.03 9.76 -4.33
C SER A 198 15.43 9.17 -4.27
N ILE A 199 15.87 8.57 -5.35
CA ILE A 199 17.22 8.02 -5.51
C ILE A 199 17.84 8.73 -6.69
N THR A 200 19.01 9.30 -6.49
CA THR A 200 19.82 9.91 -7.54
C THR A 200 20.97 8.98 -7.87
N ILE A 201 21.12 8.64 -9.13
CA ILE A 201 22.22 7.87 -9.68
C ILE A 201 23.07 8.86 -10.46
N ASP A 202 24.32 9.00 -10.04
CA ASP A 202 25.25 9.92 -10.67
C ASP A 202 25.64 9.41 -12.06
N GLU A 203 25.87 10.32 -12.98
CA GLU A 203 26.35 10.01 -14.32
C GLU A 203 27.78 9.46 -14.26
N THR A 204 28.04 8.40 -15.02
CA THR A 204 29.37 7.75 -15.08
C THR A 204 29.92 7.68 -16.50
N SER A 205 29.60 8.66 -17.34
CA SER A 205 30.25 8.81 -18.65
C SER A 205 31.70 9.24 -18.49
N SER A 206 32.51 9.01 -19.51
CA SER A 206 33.91 9.45 -19.54
C SER A 206 34.07 10.97 -19.32
N ASP A 207 33.09 11.76 -19.81
CA ASP A 207 33.04 13.21 -19.62
C ASP A 207 32.68 13.60 -18.17
N ALA A 208 31.69 12.94 -17.55
CA ALA A 208 31.32 13.18 -16.17
C ALA A 208 32.43 12.82 -15.18
N LEU A 209 33.17 11.76 -15.47
CA LEU A 209 34.35 11.33 -14.69
C LEU A 209 35.59 12.22 -14.92
N GLY A 210 35.51 13.21 -15.82
CA GLY A 210 36.62 14.09 -16.15
C GLY A 210 37.74 13.41 -16.95
N LEU A 211 37.49 12.23 -17.52
CA LEU A 211 38.43 11.44 -18.31
C LEU A 211 38.27 11.75 -19.82
N GLY A 212 37.19 12.42 -20.21
CA GLY A 212 36.93 12.80 -21.59
C GLY A 212 37.79 13.98 -22.05
N ASN A 213 38.03 14.04 -23.33
CA ASN A 213 38.90 15.06 -23.98
C ASN A 213 38.22 16.47 -24.03
N SER A 214 37.01 16.65 -23.47
CA SER A 214 36.27 17.91 -23.49
C SER A 214 36.71 18.93 -22.45
N GLY A 215 37.55 18.55 -21.49
CA GLY A 215 38.13 19.46 -20.50
C GLY A 215 39.50 19.99 -20.83
N LEU A 216 40.16 19.53 -21.88
CA LEU A 216 41.41 20.11 -22.34
C LEU A 216 41.10 21.35 -23.21
N PRO A 217 41.59 22.54 -22.84
CA PRO A 217 41.37 23.72 -23.67
C PRO A 217 41.82 23.42 -25.10
N SER A 218 40.95 23.69 -26.09
CA SER A 218 41.17 23.54 -27.51
C SER A 218 42.34 24.45 -27.94
N GLY A 219 43.55 24.14 -27.54
CA GLY A 219 44.76 24.91 -27.80
C GLY A 219 45.93 23.95 -28.09
N GLY A 220 45.99 23.55 -29.36
CA GLY A 220 47.21 22.97 -29.93
C GLY A 220 47.46 21.53 -29.57
N ARG A 221 47.00 20.62 -30.42
CA ARG A 221 47.70 19.31 -30.59
C ARG A 221 49.14 19.61 -31.08
N THR A 222 49.99 20.00 -30.20
CA THR A 222 51.40 19.75 -30.36
C THR A 222 51.64 18.30 -29.91
N THR A 223 52.21 17.50 -30.77
CA THR A 223 52.78 16.19 -30.54
C THR A 223 53.59 16.19 -29.23
N GLY A 224 52.90 15.95 -28.13
CA GLY A 224 53.50 15.95 -26.81
C GLY A 224 52.57 15.10 -25.91
N HIS A 225 53.09 13.98 -25.54
CA HIS A 225 52.66 13.05 -24.52
C HIS A 225 51.58 13.60 -23.59
N ALA A 226 50.44 12.96 -23.50
CA ALA A 226 49.47 13.19 -22.40
C ALA A 226 50.22 12.88 -21.08
N SER A 227 50.83 13.90 -20.49
CA SER A 227 51.37 13.81 -19.15
C SER A 227 50.22 13.85 -18.20
N VAL A 228 49.79 12.71 -17.69
CA VAL A 228 49.03 12.66 -16.45
C VAL A 228 49.96 13.24 -15.38
N SER A 229 49.78 14.53 -15.06
CA SER A 229 50.52 15.16 -13.98
C SER A 229 49.84 14.82 -12.66
N TYR A 230 50.53 14.01 -11.86
CA TYR A 230 50.15 13.81 -10.47
C TYR A 230 50.52 15.09 -9.71
N ASP A 231 49.56 15.84 -9.28
CA ASP A 231 49.74 16.93 -8.34
C ASP A 231 49.88 16.33 -6.93
N ALA A 232 51.11 16.31 -6.45
CA ALA A 232 51.47 15.76 -5.16
C ALA A 232 50.87 16.55 -3.97
N ASP A 233 50.35 17.76 -4.17
CA ASP A 233 49.82 18.61 -3.12
C ASP A 233 48.28 18.45 -2.97
N SER A 234 47.56 18.06 -4.02
CA SER A 234 46.10 17.85 -3.96
C SER A 234 45.72 16.37 -4.01
N GLY A 235 46.62 15.46 -4.35
CA GLY A 235 46.29 14.02 -4.46
C GLY A 235 45.38 13.67 -5.63
N VAL A 236 45.15 14.60 -6.55
CA VAL A 236 44.29 14.45 -7.71
C VAL A 236 45.11 14.26 -8.97
N LEU A 237 44.77 13.26 -9.80
CA LEU A 237 45.27 13.10 -11.16
C LEU A 237 44.55 14.15 -12.05
N SER A 238 45.27 15.08 -12.62
CA SER A 238 44.78 16.02 -13.64
C SER A 238 45.49 15.75 -14.97
#